data_1847fc06577783c9c8d12f2387fd3a96
#
_entry.id   1847fc06577783c9c8d12f2387fd3a96
#
_cell.length_a   1.000
_cell.length_b   1.000
_cell.length_c   1.000
_cell.angle_alpha   90.00
_cell.angle_beta   90.00
_cell.angle_gamma   90.00
#
_symmetry.space_group_name_H-M   'P 1'
#
loop_
_entity.id
_entity.type
_entity.pdbx_description
1 polymer ?
#
loop_
_entity_poly.entity_id
_entity_poly.type
_entity_poly.pdbx_seq_one_letter_code
_entity_poly.pdbx_strand_id
1 'polypeptide(L)'
;VTVEVEPSPETAEAEAPAREAAAVVHALLLRLAGSLPDRVLVDAREALAAGRLLDVVQAVAFEAVSQPLQLAADEIALLREELTHGSGDSDLALALEEVRGERPPAPWLFLSALPATQDDAALVVRPQDCSADSADVLDPVDRALVDEAAAVPGVRALWRAWRMPPSARAWQDPVRVAVVSVGDAVDSLPALAVHLRQTMVAAGDPEAQVEVCWAGLDAPYYQTLARSCGALLWLARPAVPISTARVFDGVDPVRGPWFATSRPVVSDATERDSLLAALRAGVVIAWSSAAMADILAPERGDVVPLHLRTDGTWVWSDAVAYYLENHGLRPDPELAVHLARGEPSEPLDEISVHRALVHLYRRQAEEVVWQVPGADDDPAPPADSAAPANPWLP
;
A
#
# COMPACT_ATOMS: atom_id res chain seq x y z
N VAL A 1 -29.73 -18.80 -22.88
CA VAL A 1 -28.82 -18.11 -23.80
C VAL A 1 -29.36 -16.70 -23.94
N THR A 2 -28.90 -15.82 -23.04
CA THR A 2 -29.14 -14.37 -23.14
C THR A 2 -28.08 -13.85 -24.10
N VAL A 3 -28.48 -13.36 -25.26
CA VAL A 3 -27.59 -12.68 -26.20
C VAL A 3 -27.34 -11.30 -25.60
N GLU A 4 -26.17 -11.08 -25.05
CA GLU A 4 -25.67 -9.73 -24.77
C GLU A 4 -25.50 -9.01 -26.11
N VAL A 5 -26.36 -8.04 -26.36
CA VAL A 5 -26.25 -7.14 -27.50
C VAL A 5 -25.18 -6.11 -27.14
N GLU A 6 -24.03 -6.17 -27.80
CA GLU A 6 -23.04 -5.10 -27.69
C GLU A 6 -23.72 -3.75 -28.04
N PRO A 7 -23.54 -2.71 -27.19
CA PRO A 7 -24.14 -1.41 -27.46
C PRO A 7 -23.58 -0.84 -28.77
N SER A 8 -24.44 -0.18 -29.53
CA SER A 8 -23.99 0.47 -30.78
C SER A 8 -22.98 1.58 -30.47
N PRO A 9 -22.06 1.92 -31.40
CA PRO A 9 -21.08 2.99 -31.18
C PRO A 9 -21.72 4.33 -30.78
N GLU A 10 -22.89 4.64 -31.30
CA GLU A 10 -23.64 5.86 -30.96
C GLU A 10 -24.18 5.85 -29.51
N THR A 11 -24.56 4.70 -28.99
CA THR A 11 -24.98 4.56 -27.59
C THR A 11 -23.78 4.64 -26.66
N ALA A 12 -22.64 4.08 -27.05
CA ALA A 12 -21.40 4.14 -26.28
C ALA A 12 -20.85 5.57 -26.16
N GLU A 13 -20.90 6.39 -27.23
CA GLU A 13 -20.54 7.80 -27.21
C GLU A 13 -21.49 8.67 -26.37
N ALA A 14 -22.78 8.36 -26.38
CA ALA A 14 -23.79 9.09 -25.59
C ALA A 14 -23.67 8.82 -24.08
N GLU A 15 -23.18 7.63 -23.69
CA GLU A 15 -22.97 7.23 -22.29
C GLU A 15 -21.61 7.65 -21.73
N ALA A 16 -20.64 8.01 -22.56
CA ALA A 16 -19.28 8.34 -22.13
C ALA A 16 -19.23 9.49 -21.09
N PRO A 17 -19.95 10.63 -21.25
CA PRO A 17 -19.93 11.70 -20.24
C PRO A 17 -20.50 11.27 -18.88
N ALA A 18 -21.54 10.44 -18.89
CA ALA A 18 -22.14 9.94 -17.65
C ALA A 18 -21.19 8.96 -16.91
N ARG A 19 -20.47 8.14 -17.65
CA ARG A 19 -19.43 7.24 -17.09
C ARG A 19 -18.27 8.03 -16.50
N GLU A 20 -17.82 9.08 -17.20
CA GLU A 20 -16.75 9.95 -16.72
C GLU A 20 -17.14 10.68 -15.43
N ALA A 21 -18.34 11.26 -15.37
CA ALA A 21 -18.87 11.89 -14.17
C ALA A 21 -18.98 10.88 -13.01
N ALA A 22 -19.47 9.66 -13.28
CA ALA A 22 -19.53 8.60 -12.28
C ALA A 22 -18.15 8.20 -11.76
N ALA A 23 -17.13 8.14 -12.62
CA ALA A 23 -15.75 7.84 -12.21
C ALA A 23 -15.17 8.94 -11.31
N VAL A 24 -15.40 10.21 -11.63
CA VAL A 24 -14.97 11.36 -10.82
C VAL A 24 -15.64 11.35 -9.45
N VAL A 25 -16.95 11.08 -9.38
CA VAL A 25 -17.67 10.99 -8.10
C VAL A 25 -17.25 9.74 -7.32
N HIS A 26 -16.99 8.62 -7.99
CA HIS A 26 -16.42 7.45 -7.32
C HIS A 26 -15.05 7.76 -6.67
N ALA A 27 -14.17 8.48 -7.38
CA ALA A 27 -12.90 8.93 -6.83
C ALA A 27 -13.08 9.86 -5.62
N LEU A 28 -14.11 10.71 -5.62
CA LEU A 28 -14.49 11.51 -4.44
C LEU A 28 -14.89 10.61 -3.27
N LEU A 29 -15.76 9.61 -3.49
CA LEU A 29 -16.18 8.68 -2.43
C LEU A 29 -15.00 7.90 -1.84
N LEU A 30 -14.00 7.53 -2.66
CA LEU A 30 -12.76 6.91 -2.17
C LEU A 30 -11.97 7.87 -1.25
N ARG A 31 -11.85 9.16 -1.62
CA ARG A 31 -11.18 10.17 -0.78
C ARG A 31 -11.91 10.44 0.53
N LEU A 32 -13.23 10.31 0.54
CA LEU A 32 -14.08 10.53 1.72
C LEU A 32 -14.22 9.28 2.61
N ALA A 33 -13.74 8.12 2.14
CA ALA A 33 -13.77 6.87 2.92
C ALA A 33 -13.06 7.05 4.27
N GLY A 34 -13.70 6.54 5.32
CA GLY A 34 -13.24 6.68 6.70
C GLY A 34 -13.52 8.05 7.35
N SER A 35 -13.94 9.06 6.58
CA SER A 35 -14.36 10.38 7.09
C SER A 35 -15.87 10.56 7.08
N LEU A 36 -16.55 10.02 6.06
CA LEU A 36 -18.01 9.89 6.06
C LEU A 36 -18.44 8.65 6.84
N PRO A 37 -19.66 8.68 7.41
CA PRO A 37 -20.26 7.47 7.99
C PRO A 37 -20.38 6.34 6.95
N ASP A 38 -20.07 5.11 7.34
CA ASP A 38 -20.08 3.93 6.46
C ASP A 38 -21.40 3.76 5.71
N ARG A 39 -22.52 3.98 6.41
CA ARG A 39 -23.85 3.90 5.81
C ARG A 39 -24.01 4.88 4.64
N VAL A 40 -23.55 6.13 4.82
CA VAL A 40 -23.63 7.14 3.76
C VAL A 40 -22.80 6.75 2.55
N LEU A 41 -21.59 6.20 2.77
CA LEU A 41 -20.75 5.69 1.68
C LEU A 41 -21.37 4.50 0.95
N VAL A 42 -22.01 3.58 1.68
CA VAL A 42 -22.70 2.43 1.09
C VAL A 42 -23.89 2.90 0.22
N ASP A 43 -24.77 3.73 0.79
CA ASP A 43 -25.95 4.26 0.09
C ASP A 43 -25.52 5.07 -1.15
N ALA A 44 -24.45 5.86 -1.04
CA ALA A 44 -23.90 6.65 -2.14
C ALA A 44 -23.33 5.76 -3.27
N ARG A 45 -22.61 4.68 -2.94
CA ARG A 45 -22.09 3.74 -3.94
C ARG A 45 -23.21 2.99 -4.64
N GLU A 46 -24.27 2.58 -3.93
CA GLU A 46 -25.45 1.94 -4.51
C GLU A 46 -26.20 2.90 -5.44
N ALA A 47 -26.35 4.16 -5.04
CA ALA A 47 -26.97 5.19 -5.89
C ALA A 47 -26.12 5.46 -7.14
N LEU A 48 -24.79 5.53 -7.01
CA LEU A 48 -23.88 5.74 -8.11
C LEU A 48 -23.87 4.57 -9.10
N ALA A 49 -23.88 3.34 -8.60
CA ALA A 49 -24.00 2.13 -9.42
C ALA A 49 -25.34 2.06 -10.19
N ALA A 50 -26.40 2.66 -9.63
CA ALA A 50 -27.71 2.79 -10.28
C ALA A 50 -27.82 4.02 -11.20
N GLY A 51 -26.73 4.77 -11.44
CA GLY A 51 -26.71 5.97 -12.28
C GLY A 51 -27.37 7.20 -11.67
N ARG A 52 -27.66 7.20 -10.36
CA ARG A 52 -28.33 8.30 -9.64
C ARG A 52 -27.31 9.28 -9.06
N LEU A 53 -26.53 9.91 -9.96
CA LEU A 53 -25.42 10.80 -9.60
C LEU A 53 -25.86 11.94 -8.68
N LEU A 54 -26.98 12.60 -8.97
CA LEU A 54 -27.48 13.73 -8.19
C LEU A 54 -27.82 13.32 -6.74
N ASP A 55 -28.40 12.13 -6.54
CA ASP A 55 -28.69 11.63 -5.18
C ASP A 55 -27.40 11.48 -4.37
N VAL A 56 -26.33 11.00 -5.00
CA VAL A 56 -25.01 10.87 -4.37
C VAL A 56 -24.46 12.23 -3.95
N VAL A 57 -24.48 13.18 -4.88
CA VAL A 57 -23.93 14.54 -4.65
C VAL A 57 -24.70 15.25 -3.54
N GLN A 58 -26.03 15.15 -3.52
CA GLN A 58 -26.87 15.72 -2.47
C GLN A 58 -26.61 15.06 -1.11
N ALA A 59 -26.51 13.73 -1.05
CA ALA A 59 -26.24 13.02 0.19
C ALA A 59 -24.87 13.39 0.78
N VAL A 60 -23.83 13.43 -0.05
CA VAL A 60 -22.46 13.79 0.38
C VAL A 60 -22.41 15.25 0.82
N ALA A 61 -22.99 16.17 0.07
CA ALA A 61 -23.03 17.59 0.39
C ALA A 61 -23.79 17.86 1.71
N PHE A 62 -24.94 17.23 1.89
CA PHE A 62 -25.75 17.34 3.10
C PHE A 62 -25.00 16.82 4.33
N GLU A 63 -24.36 15.67 4.21
CA GLU A 63 -23.59 15.09 5.32
C GLU A 63 -22.39 15.95 5.68
N ALA A 64 -21.67 16.48 4.67
CA ALA A 64 -20.51 17.35 4.89
C ALA A 64 -20.88 18.65 5.62
N VAL A 65 -22.06 19.22 5.34
CA VAL A 65 -22.55 20.44 6.02
C VAL A 65 -23.11 20.12 7.40
N SER A 66 -23.78 18.98 7.57
CA SER A 66 -24.44 18.58 8.82
C SER A 66 -23.46 18.14 9.91
N GLN A 67 -22.37 17.48 9.50
CA GLN A 67 -21.26 17.11 10.38
C GLN A 67 -20.04 17.83 9.82
N PRO A 68 -19.42 18.79 10.51
CA PRO A 68 -18.38 19.65 9.95
C PRO A 68 -17.20 18.85 9.39
N LEU A 69 -17.39 18.30 8.18
CA LEU A 69 -16.40 17.58 7.41
C LEU A 69 -15.70 18.59 6.50
N GLN A 70 -14.40 18.77 6.73
CA GLN A 70 -13.60 19.63 5.87
C GLN A 70 -13.48 19.03 4.46
N LEU A 71 -13.77 19.84 3.44
CA LEU A 71 -13.65 19.49 2.03
C LEU A 71 -12.60 20.35 1.33
N ALA A 72 -11.82 19.72 0.45
CA ALA A 72 -10.86 20.42 -0.39
C ALA A 72 -11.58 21.30 -1.45
N ALA A 73 -10.89 22.29 -1.96
CA ALA A 73 -11.48 23.25 -2.91
C ALA A 73 -12.00 22.58 -4.20
N ASP A 74 -11.30 21.59 -4.71
CA ASP A 74 -11.69 20.79 -5.87
C ASP A 74 -12.92 19.90 -5.59
N GLU A 75 -13.01 19.33 -4.38
CA GLU A 75 -14.16 18.54 -3.93
C GLU A 75 -15.43 19.42 -3.85
N ILE A 76 -15.30 20.62 -3.28
CA ILE A 76 -16.40 21.61 -3.23
C ILE A 76 -16.81 22.03 -4.65
N ALA A 77 -15.85 22.32 -5.52
CA ALA A 77 -16.13 22.74 -6.88
C ALA A 77 -16.96 21.67 -7.64
N LEU A 78 -16.55 20.40 -7.53
CA LEU A 78 -17.25 19.25 -8.11
C LEU A 78 -18.68 19.15 -7.58
N LEU A 79 -18.87 19.14 -6.27
CA LEU A 79 -20.20 19.02 -5.67
C LEU A 79 -21.12 20.17 -6.06
N ARG A 80 -20.60 21.39 -6.11
CA ARG A 80 -21.37 22.60 -6.50
C ARG A 80 -21.77 22.59 -7.96
N GLU A 81 -20.87 22.17 -8.83
CA GLU A 81 -21.17 22.05 -10.27
C GLU A 81 -22.34 21.12 -10.49
N GLU A 82 -22.30 19.92 -9.90
CA GLU A 82 -23.35 18.92 -10.03
C GLU A 82 -24.67 19.35 -9.37
N LEU A 83 -24.62 19.98 -8.18
CA LEU A 83 -25.82 20.54 -7.53
C LEU A 83 -26.48 21.63 -8.36
N THR A 84 -25.68 22.53 -8.93
CA THR A 84 -26.20 23.66 -9.71
C THR A 84 -26.85 23.18 -11.01
N HIS A 85 -26.24 22.24 -11.72
CA HIS A 85 -26.76 21.71 -12.98
C HIS A 85 -27.93 20.74 -12.79
N GLY A 86 -27.89 19.92 -11.71
CA GLY A 86 -28.86 18.83 -11.53
C GLY A 86 -30.10 19.21 -10.73
N SER A 87 -29.97 19.92 -9.61
CA SER A 87 -31.10 20.20 -8.69
C SER A 87 -31.47 21.69 -8.58
N GLY A 88 -30.56 22.59 -8.95
CA GLY A 88 -30.69 24.01 -8.68
C GLY A 88 -30.65 24.37 -7.18
N ASP A 89 -30.17 23.48 -6.31
CA ASP A 89 -30.06 23.70 -4.87
C ASP A 89 -28.89 24.63 -4.54
N SER A 90 -29.15 25.94 -4.71
CA SER A 90 -28.16 26.97 -4.47
C SER A 90 -27.83 27.15 -2.98
N ASP A 91 -28.73 26.81 -2.06
CA ASP A 91 -28.53 27.01 -0.63
C ASP A 91 -27.53 25.97 -0.10
N LEU A 92 -27.69 24.71 -0.49
CA LEU A 92 -26.73 23.66 -0.16
C LEU A 92 -25.37 23.89 -0.82
N ALA A 93 -25.35 24.36 -2.07
CA ALA A 93 -24.12 24.72 -2.79
C ALA A 93 -23.37 25.90 -2.12
N LEU A 94 -24.08 26.86 -1.51
CA LEU A 94 -23.46 27.93 -0.73
C LEU A 94 -22.93 27.43 0.62
N ALA A 95 -23.68 26.58 1.30
CA ALA A 95 -23.28 26.04 2.61
C ALA A 95 -21.98 25.21 2.53
N LEU A 96 -21.68 24.61 1.39
CA LEU A 96 -20.41 23.88 1.17
C LEU A 96 -19.16 24.79 1.30
N GLU A 97 -19.27 26.08 1.05
CA GLU A 97 -18.12 26.99 1.22
C GLU A 97 -17.72 27.16 2.70
N GLU A 98 -18.63 26.94 3.64
CA GLU A 98 -18.37 27.04 5.08
C GLU A 98 -17.55 25.85 5.61
N VAL A 99 -17.56 24.71 4.89
CA VAL A 99 -16.82 23.51 5.26
C VAL A 99 -15.49 23.37 4.50
N ARG A 100 -15.09 24.42 3.76
CA ARG A 100 -13.82 24.44 3.04
C ARG A 100 -12.64 24.36 3.99
N GLY A 101 -11.75 23.41 3.77
CA GLY A 101 -10.53 23.26 4.55
C GLY A 101 -9.74 22.03 4.23
N GLU A 102 -8.64 21.85 4.95
CA GLU A 102 -7.81 20.66 4.85
C GLU A 102 -8.34 19.60 5.81
N ARG A 103 -8.75 18.46 5.26
CA ARG A 103 -9.24 17.33 6.05
C ARG A 103 -8.07 16.55 6.64
N PRO A 104 -8.01 16.39 7.97
CA PRO A 104 -7.03 15.51 8.57
C PRO A 104 -7.25 14.07 8.12
N PRO A 105 -6.18 13.25 8.01
CA PRO A 105 -6.32 11.83 7.73
C PRO A 105 -7.27 11.18 8.73
N ALA A 106 -8.14 10.30 8.25
CA ALA A 106 -9.05 9.56 9.11
C ALA A 106 -8.24 8.70 10.11
N PRO A 107 -8.50 8.83 11.43
CA PRO A 107 -7.66 8.24 12.47
C PRO A 107 -7.97 6.76 12.70
N TRP A 108 -7.96 5.94 11.65
CA TRP A 108 -8.25 4.52 11.74
C TRP A 108 -6.98 3.70 11.88
N LEU A 109 -7.06 2.64 12.70
CA LEU A 109 -6.08 1.54 12.70
C LEU A 109 -6.57 0.44 11.77
N PHE A 110 -5.64 -0.14 11.02
CA PHE A 110 -5.90 -1.30 10.19
C PHE A 110 -5.04 -2.48 10.64
N LEU A 111 -5.66 -3.66 10.67
CA LEU A 111 -5.03 -4.91 11.07
C LEU A 111 -5.18 -5.94 9.97
N SER A 112 -4.17 -6.78 9.77
CA SER A 112 -4.24 -7.88 8.80
C SER A 112 -5.07 -9.08 9.31
N ALA A 113 -5.23 -9.21 10.62
CA ALA A 113 -6.04 -10.24 11.26
C ALA A 113 -6.64 -9.71 12.57
N LEU A 114 -7.65 -10.37 13.09
CA LEU A 114 -8.15 -10.10 14.44
C LEU A 114 -7.24 -10.79 15.46
N PRO A 115 -6.77 -10.07 16.49
CA PRO A 115 -5.94 -10.68 17.52
C PRO A 115 -6.76 -11.71 18.32
N ALA A 116 -6.26 -12.91 18.46
CA ALA A 116 -6.88 -13.93 19.31
C ALA A 116 -6.66 -13.63 20.82
N THR A 117 -5.55 -12.98 21.14
CA THR A 117 -5.16 -12.53 22.48
C THR A 117 -4.58 -11.12 22.45
N GLN A 118 -4.46 -10.48 23.62
CA GLN A 118 -3.81 -9.15 23.73
C GLN A 118 -2.33 -9.19 23.32
N ASP A 119 -1.65 -10.32 23.53
CA ASP A 119 -0.23 -10.50 23.18
C ASP A 119 -0.04 -10.61 21.65
N ASP A 120 -1.07 -11.03 20.91
CA ASP A 120 -1.03 -11.13 19.45
C ASP A 120 -1.22 -9.78 18.76
N ALA A 121 -1.59 -8.72 19.48
CA ALA A 121 -1.93 -7.42 18.90
C ALA A 121 -0.79 -6.80 18.04
N ALA A 122 0.46 -7.00 18.46
CA ALA A 122 1.62 -6.53 17.69
C ALA A 122 1.84 -7.29 16.37
N LEU A 123 1.41 -8.55 16.29
CA LEU A 123 1.57 -9.39 15.09
C LEU A 123 0.53 -9.06 14.03
N VAL A 124 -0.68 -8.68 14.42
CA VAL A 124 -1.80 -8.42 13.49
C VAL A 124 -1.75 -7.04 12.85
N VAL A 125 -0.90 -6.12 13.32
CA VAL A 125 -0.62 -4.82 12.67
C VAL A 125 0.31 -4.98 11.45
N ARG A 126 0.91 -6.16 11.27
CA ARG A 126 1.86 -6.42 10.17
C ARG A 126 1.10 -6.88 8.93
N PRO A 127 1.50 -6.40 7.73
CA PRO A 127 0.92 -6.90 6.49
C PRO A 127 1.17 -8.40 6.33
N GLN A 128 0.22 -9.09 5.69
CA GLN A 128 0.29 -10.51 5.40
C GLN A 128 0.08 -10.78 3.92
N ASP A 129 0.70 -11.84 3.41
CA ASP A 129 0.44 -12.37 2.07
C ASP A 129 -0.12 -13.79 2.23
N CYS A 130 -1.44 -13.90 2.10
CA CYS A 130 -2.22 -15.13 2.15
C CYS A 130 -2.63 -15.60 0.75
N SER A 131 -2.13 -14.96 -0.31
CA SER A 131 -2.54 -15.25 -1.70
C SER A 131 -2.17 -16.66 -2.19
N ALA A 132 -1.22 -17.31 -1.51
CA ALA A 132 -0.81 -18.70 -1.76
C ALA A 132 -1.43 -19.69 -0.76
N ASP A 133 -2.20 -19.21 0.22
CA ASP A 133 -2.80 -20.07 1.23
C ASP A 133 -3.94 -20.93 0.63
N SER A 134 -4.17 -22.09 1.23
CA SER A 134 -5.31 -22.92 0.86
C SER A 134 -6.63 -22.21 1.17
N ALA A 135 -7.61 -22.35 0.32
CA ALA A 135 -8.96 -21.80 0.52
C ALA A 135 -9.60 -22.25 1.85
N ASP A 136 -9.16 -23.38 2.42
CA ASP A 136 -9.66 -23.91 3.70
C ASP A 136 -9.22 -23.06 4.90
N VAL A 137 -8.18 -22.24 4.76
CA VAL A 137 -7.67 -21.35 5.81
C VAL A 137 -8.48 -20.04 5.88
N LEU A 138 -9.11 -19.66 4.77
CA LEU A 138 -9.93 -18.45 4.69
C LEU A 138 -11.28 -18.65 5.41
N ASP A 139 -11.73 -17.62 6.11
CA ASP A 139 -13.09 -17.62 6.64
C ASP A 139 -14.14 -17.59 5.51
N PRO A 140 -15.42 -17.89 5.78
CA PRO A 140 -16.44 -17.99 4.74
C PRO A 140 -16.64 -16.71 3.92
N VAL A 141 -16.47 -15.53 4.53
CA VAL A 141 -16.64 -14.24 3.87
C VAL A 141 -15.47 -13.96 2.94
N ASP A 142 -14.23 -14.15 3.42
CA ASP A 142 -13.02 -13.98 2.61
C ASP A 142 -13.01 -14.95 1.43
N ARG A 143 -13.44 -16.20 1.64
CA ARG A 143 -13.54 -17.21 0.57
C ARG A 143 -14.52 -16.81 -0.51
N ALA A 144 -15.74 -16.42 -0.12
CA ALA A 144 -16.76 -15.97 -1.07
C ALA A 144 -16.28 -14.76 -1.87
N LEU A 145 -15.58 -13.84 -1.21
CA LEU A 145 -15.02 -12.65 -1.85
C LEU A 145 -13.90 -12.99 -2.84
N VAL A 146 -13.02 -13.93 -2.48
CA VAL A 146 -11.94 -14.41 -3.39
C VAL A 146 -12.53 -15.11 -4.60
N ASP A 147 -13.52 -15.99 -4.41
CA ASP A 147 -14.17 -16.72 -5.50
C ASP A 147 -14.83 -15.74 -6.49
N GLU A 148 -15.50 -14.71 -5.98
CA GLU A 148 -16.16 -13.70 -6.80
C GLU A 148 -15.16 -12.79 -7.51
N ALA A 149 -14.14 -12.28 -6.79
CA ALA A 149 -13.10 -11.45 -7.37
C ALA A 149 -12.32 -12.15 -8.49
N ALA A 150 -12.07 -13.45 -8.32
CA ALA A 150 -11.39 -14.28 -9.33
C ALA A 150 -12.23 -14.47 -10.61
N ALA A 151 -13.56 -14.40 -10.50
CA ALA A 151 -14.47 -14.53 -11.63
C ALA A 151 -14.64 -13.24 -12.44
N VAL A 152 -14.28 -12.07 -11.89
CA VAL A 152 -14.42 -10.77 -12.55
C VAL A 152 -13.18 -10.44 -13.38
N PRO A 153 -13.29 -10.33 -14.72
CA PRO A 153 -12.19 -9.88 -15.56
C PRO A 153 -11.73 -8.47 -15.18
N GLY A 154 -10.40 -8.28 -15.13
CA GLY A 154 -9.80 -6.98 -14.79
C GLY A 154 -9.53 -6.77 -13.31
N VAL A 155 -10.05 -7.57 -12.40
CA VAL A 155 -9.56 -7.58 -11.01
C VAL A 155 -8.13 -8.10 -10.99
N ARG A 156 -7.22 -7.39 -10.30
CA ARG A 156 -5.79 -7.72 -10.23
C ARG A 156 -5.39 -8.30 -8.89
N ALA A 157 -5.92 -7.75 -7.82
CA ALA A 157 -5.60 -8.18 -6.46
C ALA A 157 -6.72 -7.80 -5.49
N LEU A 158 -6.77 -8.54 -4.39
CA LEU A 158 -7.74 -8.37 -3.32
C LEU A 158 -7.03 -8.41 -1.97
N TRP A 159 -7.27 -7.39 -1.14
CA TRP A 159 -6.84 -7.33 0.25
C TRP A 159 -8.03 -7.31 1.20
N ARG A 160 -7.84 -7.84 2.40
CA ARG A 160 -8.69 -7.62 3.55
C ARG A 160 -7.92 -6.88 4.63
N ALA A 161 -8.55 -5.87 5.22
CA ALA A 161 -8.09 -5.24 6.45
C ALA A 161 -9.22 -5.18 7.47
N TRP A 162 -8.89 -5.24 8.75
CA TRP A 162 -9.81 -4.99 9.84
C TRP A 162 -9.61 -3.56 10.34
N ARG A 163 -10.62 -2.71 10.18
CA ARG A 163 -10.59 -1.31 10.61
C ARG A 163 -11.07 -1.19 12.04
N MET A 164 -10.30 -0.49 12.86
CA MET A 164 -10.62 -0.17 14.25
C MET A 164 -10.40 1.31 14.54
N PRO A 165 -11.19 1.94 15.47
CA PRO A 165 -10.86 3.28 15.94
C PRO A 165 -9.56 3.28 16.75
N PRO A 166 -8.76 4.37 16.74
CA PRO A 166 -7.48 4.44 17.42
C PRO A 166 -7.57 4.33 18.95
N SER A 167 -8.73 4.69 19.48
CA SER A 167 -9.08 4.54 20.90
C SER A 167 -9.95 3.31 21.13
N ALA A 168 -9.64 2.18 20.45
CA ALA A 168 -10.44 0.98 20.55
C ALA A 168 -10.65 0.57 22.01
N ARG A 169 -11.77 0.98 22.55
CA ARG A 169 -12.30 0.38 23.77
C ARG A 169 -12.82 -0.98 23.38
N ALA A 170 -12.64 -1.95 24.26
CA ALA A 170 -12.85 -3.38 24.03
C ALA A 170 -14.27 -3.81 23.53
N TRP A 171 -15.15 -2.89 23.18
CA TRP A 171 -16.54 -3.10 22.75
C TRP A 171 -16.93 -2.52 21.39
N GLN A 172 -15.99 -2.00 20.63
CA GLN A 172 -16.27 -1.65 19.23
C GLN A 172 -15.80 -2.79 18.34
N ASP A 173 -16.76 -3.40 17.65
CA ASP A 173 -16.47 -4.47 16.72
C ASP A 173 -15.64 -3.96 15.55
N PRO A 174 -14.57 -4.67 15.16
CA PRO A 174 -13.79 -4.33 13.99
C PRO A 174 -14.64 -4.43 12.72
N VAL A 175 -14.49 -3.47 11.80
CA VAL A 175 -15.16 -3.48 10.51
C VAL A 175 -14.22 -4.09 9.47
N ARG A 176 -14.70 -5.09 8.73
CA ARG A 176 -13.99 -5.66 7.59
C ARG A 176 -14.00 -4.69 6.42
N VAL A 177 -12.82 -4.40 5.88
CA VAL A 177 -12.63 -3.57 4.70
C VAL A 177 -11.92 -4.40 3.63
N ALA A 178 -12.60 -4.66 2.52
CA ALA A 178 -12.01 -5.24 1.33
C ALA A 178 -11.47 -4.12 0.45
N VAL A 179 -10.22 -4.22 0.00
CA VAL A 179 -9.64 -3.31 -0.99
C VAL A 179 -9.34 -4.11 -2.24
N VAL A 180 -9.88 -3.67 -3.37
CA VAL A 180 -9.79 -4.35 -4.66
C VAL A 180 -9.05 -3.47 -5.64
N SER A 181 -7.99 -3.99 -6.24
CA SER A 181 -7.27 -3.33 -7.31
C SER A 181 -7.74 -3.86 -8.66
N VAL A 182 -8.04 -2.96 -9.57
CA VAL A 182 -8.55 -3.30 -10.90
C VAL A 182 -7.75 -2.62 -12.01
N GLY A 183 -7.69 -3.28 -13.16
CA GLY A 183 -7.20 -2.70 -14.43
C GLY A 183 -8.35 -2.21 -15.31
N ASP A 184 -7.98 -1.72 -16.49
CA ASP A 184 -8.87 -1.05 -17.45
C ASP A 184 -10.02 -1.91 -18.00
N ALA A 185 -10.03 -3.22 -17.72
CA ALA A 185 -11.09 -4.13 -18.18
C ALA A 185 -12.37 -4.07 -17.32
N VAL A 186 -12.38 -3.30 -16.23
CA VAL A 186 -13.57 -3.13 -15.38
C VAL A 186 -14.36 -1.91 -15.82
N ASP A 187 -15.56 -2.12 -16.30
CA ASP A 187 -16.42 -1.06 -16.85
C ASP A 187 -16.94 -0.08 -15.80
N SER A 188 -17.24 -0.57 -14.59
CA SER A 188 -17.85 0.25 -13.53
C SER A 188 -17.34 -0.15 -12.14
N LEU A 189 -16.49 0.69 -11.55
CA LEU A 189 -15.98 0.50 -10.19
C LEU A 189 -17.09 0.56 -9.13
N PRO A 190 -18.07 1.50 -9.20
CA PRO A 190 -19.19 1.52 -8.27
C PRO A 190 -20.04 0.24 -8.32
N ALA A 191 -20.32 -0.27 -9.51
CA ALA A 191 -21.11 -1.50 -9.67
C ALA A 191 -20.36 -2.71 -9.09
N LEU A 192 -19.05 -2.82 -9.33
CA LEU A 192 -18.22 -3.87 -8.75
C LEU A 192 -18.17 -3.77 -7.20
N ALA A 193 -18.04 -2.56 -6.65
CA ALA A 193 -18.04 -2.36 -5.20
C ALA A 193 -19.35 -2.83 -4.56
N VAL A 194 -20.49 -2.49 -5.15
CA VAL A 194 -21.81 -2.93 -4.69
C VAL A 194 -21.95 -4.44 -4.78
N HIS A 195 -21.56 -5.03 -5.90
CA HIS A 195 -21.64 -6.47 -6.12
C HIS A 195 -20.82 -7.26 -5.10
N LEU A 196 -19.55 -6.91 -4.91
CA LEU A 196 -18.68 -7.57 -3.93
C LEU A 196 -19.18 -7.37 -2.49
N ARG A 197 -19.72 -6.19 -2.17
CA ARG A 197 -20.35 -5.96 -0.87
C ARG A 197 -21.56 -6.88 -0.65
N GLN A 198 -22.41 -7.03 -1.65
CA GLN A 198 -23.56 -7.96 -1.58
C GLN A 198 -23.11 -9.40 -1.34
N THR A 199 -22.01 -9.83 -1.97
CA THR A 199 -21.40 -11.14 -1.72
C THR A 199 -20.98 -11.28 -0.25
N MET A 200 -20.32 -10.26 0.33
CA MET A 200 -19.92 -10.29 1.74
C MET A 200 -21.11 -10.33 2.69
N VAL A 201 -22.15 -9.55 2.41
CA VAL A 201 -23.41 -9.54 3.19
C VAL A 201 -24.06 -10.92 3.14
N ALA A 202 -24.15 -11.54 1.96
CA ALA A 202 -24.72 -12.88 1.78
C ALA A 202 -23.88 -13.96 2.51
N ALA A 203 -22.57 -13.75 2.62
CA ALA A 203 -21.67 -14.63 3.37
C ALA A 203 -21.68 -14.39 4.91
N GLY A 204 -22.44 -13.39 5.39
CA GLY A 204 -22.70 -13.18 6.83
C GLY A 204 -22.01 -11.95 7.44
N ASP A 205 -21.47 -11.01 6.64
CA ASP A 205 -20.85 -9.77 7.14
C ASP A 205 -21.60 -8.53 6.60
N PRO A 206 -22.69 -8.07 7.27
CA PRO A 206 -23.51 -6.95 6.81
C PRO A 206 -22.82 -5.59 6.94
N GLU A 207 -21.83 -5.45 7.83
CA GLU A 207 -21.11 -4.20 8.09
C GLU A 207 -19.87 -4.01 7.20
N ALA A 208 -19.52 -5.02 6.40
CA ALA A 208 -18.36 -5.00 5.55
C ALA A 208 -18.35 -3.82 4.57
N GLN A 209 -17.16 -3.24 4.36
CA GLN A 209 -16.90 -2.17 3.42
C GLN A 209 -16.07 -2.66 2.24
N VAL A 210 -16.32 -2.13 1.05
CA VAL A 210 -15.57 -2.48 -0.16
C VAL A 210 -15.06 -1.23 -0.85
N GLU A 211 -13.75 -1.17 -1.04
CA GLU A 211 -13.02 -0.10 -1.70
C GLU A 211 -12.45 -0.61 -3.03
N VAL A 212 -13.02 -0.20 -4.17
CA VAL A 212 -12.52 -0.58 -5.50
C VAL A 212 -11.70 0.57 -6.07
N CYS A 213 -10.43 0.32 -6.33
CA CYS A 213 -9.46 1.32 -6.80
C CYS A 213 -8.83 0.88 -8.12
N TRP A 214 -8.49 1.84 -8.98
CA TRP A 214 -7.58 1.58 -10.08
C TRP A 214 -6.23 1.08 -9.57
N ALA A 215 -5.61 0.21 -10.36
CA ALA A 215 -4.26 -0.26 -10.10
C ALA A 215 -3.27 0.91 -10.07
N GLY A 216 -2.30 0.85 -9.17
CA GLY A 216 -1.25 1.85 -9.02
C GLY A 216 -1.07 2.34 -7.59
N LEU A 217 -0.11 3.26 -7.43
CA LEU A 217 0.27 3.80 -6.12
C LEU A 217 -0.56 5.02 -5.69
N ASP A 218 -1.38 5.59 -6.58
CA ASP A 218 -2.10 6.85 -6.37
C ASP A 218 -3.43 6.71 -5.64
N ALA A 219 -3.71 5.55 -5.04
CA ALA A 219 -4.93 5.39 -4.23
C ALA A 219 -4.90 6.34 -3.01
N PRO A 220 -6.06 6.87 -2.59
CA PRO A 220 -6.14 7.74 -1.43
C PRO A 220 -5.58 7.09 -0.16
N TYR A 221 -5.24 7.94 0.83
CA TYR A 221 -4.56 7.52 2.06
C TYR A 221 -5.24 6.37 2.80
N TYR A 222 -6.58 6.41 2.90
CA TYR A 222 -7.36 5.38 3.59
C TYR A 222 -7.14 3.99 2.97
N GLN A 223 -7.28 3.87 1.64
CA GLN A 223 -7.10 2.60 0.92
C GLN A 223 -5.63 2.15 0.92
N THR A 224 -4.71 3.10 0.79
CA THR A 224 -3.26 2.82 0.88
C THR A 224 -2.89 2.26 2.25
N LEU A 225 -3.41 2.86 3.33
CA LEU A 225 -3.16 2.38 4.70
C LEU A 225 -3.80 1.00 4.94
N ALA A 226 -5.05 0.81 4.48
CA ALA A 226 -5.73 -0.48 4.58
C ALA A 226 -4.96 -1.61 3.86
N ARG A 227 -4.43 -1.36 2.66
CA ARG A 227 -3.57 -2.31 1.94
C ARG A 227 -2.26 -2.56 2.69
N SER A 228 -1.58 -1.50 3.12
CA SER A 228 -0.26 -1.60 3.76
C SER A 228 -0.27 -2.37 5.09
N CYS A 229 -1.40 -2.37 5.79
CA CYS A 229 -1.57 -3.09 7.06
C CYS A 229 -2.45 -4.35 6.93
N GLY A 230 -3.01 -4.60 5.74
CA GLY A 230 -3.96 -5.68 5.50
C GLY A 230 -3.31 -7.01 5.11
N ALA A 231 -4.15 -8.00 4.85
CA ALA A 231 -3.79 -9.28 4.28
C ALA A 231 -4.14 -9.30 2.79
N LEU A 232 -3.16 -9.59 1.94
CA LEU A 232 -3.36 -9.88 0.52
C LEU A 232 -3.96 -11.27 0.40
N LEU A 233 -5.21 -11.37 -0.05
CA LEU A 233 -5.95 -12.63 -0.10
C LEU A 233 -5.83 -13.32 -1.46
N TRP A 234 -5.74 -12.54 -2.56
CA TRP A 234 -5.75 -13.10 -3.90
C TRP A 234 -5.02 -12.21 -4.92
N LEU A 235 -4.47 -12.85 -5.94
CA LEU A 235 -3.77 -12.25 -7.07
C LEU A 235 -4.20 -12.88 -8.39
N ALA A 236 -4.45 -12.06 -9.42
CA ALA A 236 -4.72 -12.52 -10.77
C ALA A 236 -3.51 -13.16 -11.47
N ARG A 237 -2.30 -12.83 -11.05
CA ARG A 237 -1.04 -13.34 -11.59
C ARG A 237 -0.15 -13.89 -10.48
N PRO A 238 0.62 -14.94 -10.75
CA PRO A 238 1.57 -15.46 -9.78
C PRO A 238 2.52 -14.37 -9.28
N ALA A 239 2.79 -14.42 -8.00
CA ALA A 239 3.67 -13.48 -7.32
C ALA A 239 5.14 -13.70 -7.71
N VAL A 240 5.87 -12.62 -8.00
CA VAL A 240 7.33 -12.66 -8.25
C VAL A 240 8.07 -12.77 -6.91
N PRO A 241 9.07 -13.64 -6.73
CA PRO A 241 9.88 -13.70 -5.52
C PRO A 241 10.58 -12.37 -5.24
N ILE A 242 10.68 -12.00 -3.95
CA ILE A 242 11.39 -10.80 -3.51
C ILE A 242 12.70 -11.20 -2.84
N SER A 243 13.78 -10.54 -3.23
CA SER A 243 15.11 -10.68 -2.66
C SER A 243 15.47 -9.49 -1.78
N THR A 244 16.39 -9.69 -0.83
CA THR A 244 16.93 -8.58 -0.02
C THR A 244 18.43 -8.48 -0.21
N ALA A 245 18.89 -7.28 -0.51
CA ALA A 245 20.31 -6.99 -0.63
C ALA A 245 20.96 -6.86 0.75
N ARG A 246 22.16 -7.39 0.87
CA ARG A 246 23.01 -7.22 2.04
C ARG A 246 23.74 -5.88 1.96
N VAL A 247 23.75 -5.15 3.08
CA VAL A 247 24.61 -3.97 3.24
C VAL A 247 26.03 -4.40 3.58
N PHE A 248 26.16 -5.24 4.60
CA PHE A 248 27.42 -5.71 5.17
C PHE A 248 27.78 -7.13 4.72
N ASP A 249 29.02 -7.51 4.83
CA ASP A 249 29.46 -8.86 4.54
C ASP A 249 29.20 -9.80 5.73
N GLY A 250 29.06 -9.24 6.94
CA GLY A 250 28.58 -9.97 8.10
C GLY A 250 28.23 -9.03 9.26
N VAL A 251 27.57 -9.60 10.28
CA VAL A 251 27.23 -8.91 11.53
C VAL A 251 27.65 -9.81 12.68
N ASP A 252 28.62 -9.35 13.46
CA ASP A 252 29.05 -10.02 14.70
C ASP A 252 28.15 -9.55 15.84
N PRO A 253 27.58 -10.44 16.67
CA PRO A 253 26.70 -10.04 17.77
C PRO A 253 27.34 -9.11 18.82
N VAL A 254 28.68 -9.13 18.94
CA VAL A 254 29.43 -8.33 19.91
C VAL A 254 30.10 -7.12 19.27
N ARG A 255 30.65 -7.29 18.07
CA ARG A 255 31.45 -6.27 17.38
C ARG A 255 30.63 -5.43 16.39
N GLY A 256 29.43 -5.88 16.03
CA GLY A 256 28.54 -5.22 15.05
C GLY A 256 28.85 -5.59 13.60
N PRO A 257 28.35 -4.81 12.65
CA PRO A 257 28.50 -5.06 11.22
C PRO A 257 29.93 -4.81 10.75
N TRP A 258 30.35 -5.55 9.71
CA TRP A 258 31.68 -5.42 9.13
C TRP A 258 31.66 -5.64 7.60
N PHE A 259 32.70 -5.13 6.92
CA PHE A 259 32.99 -5.37 5.51
C PHE A 259 34.26 -6.22 5.37
N ALA A 260 34.25 -7.17 4.44
CA ALA A 260 35.41 -7.94 4.07
C ALA A 260 36.46 -7.04 3.39
N THR A 261 37.74 -7.25 3.70
CA THR A 261 38.84 -6.54 3.05
C THR A 261 38.92 -6.81 1.55
N SER A 262 38.39 -7.97 1.11
CA SER A 262 38.28 -8.39 -0.28
C SER A 262 37.06 -7.80 -1.02
N ARG A 263 36.18 -7.03 -0.33
CA ARG A 263 34.97 -6.46 -0.98
C ARG A 263 35.38 -5.55 -2.15
N PRO A 264 34.81 -5.78 -3.35
CA PRO A 264 35.17 -4.99 -4.53
C PRO A 264 34.81 -3.50 -4.37
N VAL A 265 35.67 -2.65 -4.91
CA VAL A 265 35.45 -1.20 -5.00
C VAL A 265 35.15 -0.82 -6.44
N VAL A 266 34.12 0.01 -6.64
CA VAL A 266 33.76 0.58 -7.94
C VAL A 266 34.62 1.83 -8.15
N SER A 267 35.67 1.70 -8.96
CA SER A 267 36.59 2.80 -9.29
C SER A 267 36.14 3.62 -10.52
N ASP A 268 35.35 3.02 -11.41
CA ASP A 268 34.80 3.71 -12.57
C ASP A 268 33.65 4.64 -12.12
N ALA A 269 33.80 5.94 -12.43
CA ALA A 269 32.82 6.96 -12.03
C ALA A 269 31.48 6.76 -12.75
N THR A 270 31.49 6.35 -14.03
CA THR A 270 30.28 6.14 -14.83
C THR A 270 29.47 4.94 -14.30
N GLU A 271 30.16 3.83 -13.97
CA GLU A 271 29.53 2.67 -13.36
C GLU A 271 28.93 3.06 -11.99
N ARG A 272 29.68 3.78 -11.17
CA ARG A 272 29.21 4.22 -9.84
C ARG A 272 27.99 5.11 -9.93
N ASP A 273 27.99 6.11 -10.82
CA ASP A 273 26.88 7.03 -10.97
C ASP A 273 25.62 6.31 -11.51
N SER A 274 25.78 5.35 -12.41
CA SER A 274 24.67 4.50 -12.88
C SER A 274 24.06 3.66 -11.78
N LEU A 275 24.89 3.00 -10.95
CA LEU A 275 24.42 2.21 -9.82
C LEU A 275 23.71 3.10 -8.76
N LEU A 276 24.26 4.29 -8.47
CA LEU A 276 23.64 5.23 -7.54
C LEU A 276 22.29 5.73 -8.05
N ALA A 277 22.18 6.03 -9.34
CA ALA A 277 20.93 6.43 -9.96
C ALA A 277 19.86 5.32 -9.84
N ALA A 278 20.23 4.08 -10.13
CA ALA A 278 19.34 2.92 -10.03
C ALA A 278 18.91 2.65 -8.58
N LEU A 279 19.85 2.69 -7.61
CA LEU A 279 19.53 2.52 -6.19
C LEU A 279 18.57 3.59 -5.67
N ARG A 280 18.74 4.84 -6.13
CA ARG A 280 17.90 5.98 -5.71
C ARG A 280 16.54 6.02 -6.40
N ALA A 281 16.39 5.36 -7.54
CA ALA A 281 15.11 5.24 -8.27
C ALA A 281 14.10 4.34 -7.55
N GLY A 282 14.54 3.43 -6.69
CA GLY A 282 13.64 2.58 -5.89
C GLY A 282 12.72 3.39 -4.97
N VAL A 283 11.48 2.93 -4.82
CA VAL A 283 10.48 3.57 -3.94
C VAL A 283 10.79 3.27 -2.47
N VAL A 284 10.68 4.29 -1.63
CA VAL A 284 10.85 4.13 -0.16
C VAL A 284 9.62 3.42 0.40
N ILE A 285 9.81 2.23 0.97
CA ILE A 285 8.76 1.42 1.61
C ILE A 285 8.81 1.46 3.14
N ALA A 286 9.94 1.81 3.72
CA ALA A 286 10.07 2.04 5.15
C ALA A 286 10.99 3.24 5.38
N TRP A 287 10.46 4.23 6.05
CA TRP A 287 11.19 5.44 6.40
C TRP A 287 11.71 5.34 7.83
N SER A 288 12.96 5.78 8.06
CA SER A 288 13.56 5.84 9.40
C SER A 288 14.17 7.23 9.62
N SER A 289 13.86 7.86 10.74
CA SER A 289 14.56 9.07 11.20
C SER A 289 15.90 8.76 11.86
N ALA A 290 16.15 7.50 12.21
CA ALA A 290 17.43 7.07 12.75
C ALA A 290 18.47 6.94 11.64
N ALA A 291 19.71 7.22 11.99
CA ALA A 291 20.89 6.95 11.18
C ALA A 291 21.84 6.05 11.97
N MET A 292 22.75 5.39 11.28
CA MET A 292 23.77 4.54 11.88
C MET A 292 25.15 5.19 11.71
N ALA A 293 26.08 4.87 12.62
CA ALA A 293 27.46 5.29 12.49
C ALA A 293 28.11 4.71 11.23
N ASP A 294 28.94 5.53 10.56
CA ASP A 294 29.78 5.04 9.46
C ASP A 294 30.87 4.13 10.01
N ILE A 295 30.76 2.82 9.78
CA ILE A 295 31.70 1.84 10.31
C ILE A 295 33.10 1.91 9.68
N LEU A 296 33.26 2.58 8.53
CA LEU A 296 34.55 2.79 7.85
C LEU A 296 35.17 4.16 8.17
N ALA A 297 34.35 5.09 8.66
CA ALA A 297 34.78 6.43 9.09
C ALA A 297 33.99 6.85 10.35
N PRO A 298 34.24 6.20 11.51
CA PRO A 298 33.49 6.41 12.75
C PRO A 298 33.47 7.87 13.23
N GLU A 299 34.48 8.65 12.88
CA GLU A 299 34.58 10.08 13.18
C GLU A 299 33.47 10.93 12.52
N ARG A 300 32.78 10.40 11.50
CA ARG A 300 31.62 11.06 10.86
C ARG A 300 30.36 10.98 11.72
N GLY A 301 30.32 10.08 12.70
CA GLY A 301 29.13 9.84 13.53
C GLY A 301 27.98 9.14 12.77
N ASP A 302 26.75 9.36 13.25
CA ASP A 302 25.53 8.71 12.75
C ASP A 302 25.03 9.40 11.48
N VAL A 303 25.59 9.04 10.32
CA VAL A 303 25.32 9.65 9.03
C VAL A 303 24.80 8.67 7.97
N VAL A 304 24.78 7.37 8.27
CA VAL A 304 24.33 6.33 7.34
C VAL A 304 22.81 6.20 7.40
N PRO A 305 22.07 6.50 6.30
CA PRO A 305 20.61 6.45 6.32
C PRO A 305 20.11 5.01 6.32
N LEU A 306 18.96 4.80 7.00
CA LEU A 306 18.38 3.48 7.22
C LEU A 306 17.01 3.30 6.52
N HIS A 307 16.66 4.16 5.57
CA HIS A 307 15.45 3.95 4.77
C HIS A 307 15.57 2.65 3.97
N LEU A 308 14.43 2.00 3.75
CA LEU A 308 14.37 0.82 2.91
C LEU A 308 13.63 1.14 1.61
N ARG A 309 14.20 0.69 0.50
CA ARG A 309 13.66 0.87 -0.84
C ARG A 309 13.38 -0.45 -1.52
N THR A 310 12.53 -0.39 -2.54
CA THR A 310 12.24 -1.52 -3.43
C THR A 310 12.04 -1.05 -4.86
N ASP A 311 12.32 -1.96 -5.80
CA ASP A 311 11.90 -1.88 -7.20
C ASP A 311 10.81 -2.92 -7.54
N GLY A 312 10.26 -3.60 -6.51
CA GLY A 312 9.24 -4.63 -6.64
C GLY A 312 9.79 -6.06 -6.66
N THR A 313 11.09 -6.25 -6.90
CA THR A 313 11.76 -7.56 -6.91
C THR A 313 12.89 -7.65 -5.88
N TRP A 314 13.49 -6.52 -5.56
CA TRP A 314 14.52 -6.38 -4.54
C TRP A 314 14.11 -5.39 -3.46
N VAL A 315 14.63 -5.63 -2.25
CA VAL A 315 14.59 -4.67 -1.15
C VAL A 315 16.02 -4.38 -0.71
N TRP A 316 16.36 -3.09 -0.55
CA TRP A 316 17.67 -2.65 -0.07
C TRP A 316 17.56 -1.44 0.84
N SER A 317 18.58 -1.26 1.69
CA SER A 317 18.73 -0.07 2.53
C SER A 317 19.44 1.05 1.77
N ASP A 318 19.11 2.31 2.06
CA ASP A 318 19.84 3.49 1.59
C ASP A 318 21.30 3.48 2.04
N ALA A 319 21.67 2.68 3.07
CA ALA A 319 23.05 2.43 3.45
C ALA A 319 23.89 1.85 2.30
N VAL A 320 23.28 1.04 1.40
CA VAL A 320 23.99 0.51 0.21
C VAL A 320 24.44 1.65 -0.68
N ALA A 321 23.57 2.62 -0.96
CA ALA A 321 23.90 3.80 -1.75
C ALA A 321 24.93 4.68 -1.04
N TYR A 322 24.81 4.85 0.28
CA TYR A 322 25.74 5.61 1.09
C TYR A 322 27.17 5.05 1.01
N TYR A 323 27.36 3.74 1.23
CA TYR A 323 28.69 3.12 1.18
C TYR A 323 29.28 3.08 -0.24
N LEU A 324 28.43 2.97 -1.27
CA LEU A 324 28.89 3.12 -2.66
C LEU A 324 29.37 4.54 -2.95
N GLU A 325 28.62 5.56 -2.52
CA GLU A 325 28.93 6.97 -2.78
C GLU A 325 30.17 7.45 -2.03
N ASN A 326 30.28 7.12 -0.73
CA ASN A 326 31.32 7.66 0.16
C ASN A 326 32.59 6.81 0.22
N HIS A 327 32.46 5.50 0.00
CA HIS A 327 33.57 4.55 0.14
C HIS A 327 33.84 3.74 -1.13
N GLY A 328 33.01 3.92 -2.18
CA GLY A 328 33.12 3.18 -3.44
C GLY A 328 32.79 1.70 -3.31
N LEU A 329 32.27 1.22 -2.18
CA LEU A 329 31.99 -0.19 -1.97
C LEU A 329 30.91 -0.67 -2.94
N ARG A 330 31.20 -1.76 -3.65
CA ARG A 330 30.22 -2.36 -4.57
C ARG A 330 29.01 -2.87 -3.78
N PRO A 331 27.77 -2.63 -4.26
CA PRO A 331 26.58 -3.25 -3.71
C PRO A 331 26.67 -4.79 -3.68
N ASP A 332 25.75 -5.42 -2.98
CA ASP A 332 25.56 -6.87 -3.03
C ASP A 332 25.67 -7.36 -4.49
N PRO A 333 26.49 -8.41 -4.77
CA PRO A 333 26.77 -8.83 -6.14
C PRO A 333 25.53 -9.17 -6.98
N GLU A 334 24.53 -9.79 -6.36
CA GLU A 334 23.28 -10.16 -7.04
C GLU A 334 22.42 -8.93 -7.33
N LEU A 335 22.32 -7.99 -6.36
CA LEU A 335 21.66 -6.70 -6.57
C LEU A 335 22.39 -5.89 -7.67
N ALA A 336 23.73 -5.83 -7.64
CA ALA A 336 24.50 -5.10 -8.65
C ALA A 336 24.27 -5.65 -10.06
N VAL A 337 24.18 -6.98 -10.22
CA VAL A 337 23.85 -7.63 -11.49
C VAL A 337 22.41 -7.28 -11.92
N HIS A 338 21.46 -7.27 -10.99
CA HIS A 338 20.08 -6.92 -11.26
C HIS A 338 19.98 -5.46 -11.75
N LEU A 339 20.57 -4.52 -11.01
CA LEU A 339 20.55 -3.09 -11.37
C LEU A 339 21.26 -2.80 -12.70
N ALA A 340 22.36 -3.52 -13.01
CA ALA A 340 23.12 -3.34 -14.25
C ALA A 340 22.38 -3.85 -15.49
N ARG A 341 21.48 -4.81 -15.35
CA ARG A 341 20.68 -5.33 -16.48
C ARG A 341 19.76 -4.27 -17.05
N GLY A 342 19.38 -3.27 -16.22
CA GLY A 342 18.51 -2.19 -16.69
C GLY A 342 17.20 -2.71 -17.27
N GLU A 343 16.79 -3.91 -16.90
CA GLU A 343 15.49 -4.42 -17.32
C GLU A 343 14.44 -3.40 -16.85
N PRO A 344 13.56 -2.92 -17.74
CA PRO A 344 12.44 -2.14 -17.32
C PRO A 344 11.63 -3.06 -16.40
N SER A 345 11.81 -2.90 -15.09
CA SER A 345 10.86 -3.47 -14.16
C SER A 345 9.49 -2.94 -14.58
N GLU A 346 8.49 -3.81 -14.63
CA GLU A 346 7.11 -3.33 -14.75
C GLU A 346 6.95 -2.18 -13.75
N PRO A 347 6.20 -1.12 -14.08
CA PRO A 347 6.02 0.00 -13.18
C PRO A 347 5.65 -0.54 -11.81
N LEU A 348 6.37 -0.09 -10.78
CA LEU A 348 6.13 -0.52 -9.41
C LEU A 348 4.67 -0.28 -9.06
N ASP A 349 3.98 -1.33 -8.68
CA ASP A 349 2.57 -1.29 -8.33
C ASP A 349 2.35 -1.53 -6.82
N GLU A 350 1.12 -1.36 -6.40
CA GLU A 350 0.68 -1.54 -5.02
C GLU A 350 0.87 -2.97 -4.51
N ILE A 351 0.81 -3.96 -5.40
CA ILE A 351 1.01 -5.38 -5.06
C ILE A 351 2.46 -5.62 -4.69
N SER A 352 3.37 -5.13 -5.51
CA SER A 352 4.82 -5.24 -5.30
C SER A 352 5.27 -4.55 -4.01
N VAL A 353 4.72 -3.35 -3.74
CA VAL A 353 4.98 -2.61 -2.48
C VAL A 353 4.49 -3.39 -1.27
N HIS A 354 3.24 -3.88 -1.29
CA HIS A 354 2.68 -4.68 -0.20
C HIS A 354 3.53 -5.92 0.08
N ARG A 355 3.90 -6.65 -0.95
CA ARG A 355 4.70 -7.87 -0.82
C ARG A 355 6.13 -7.59 -0.33
N ALA A 356 6.72 -6.47 -0.72
CA ALA A 356 8.00 -6.03 -0.18
C ALA A 356 7.91 -5.73 1.33
N LEU A 357 6.83 -5.10 1.78
CA LEU A 357 6.55 -4.90 3.21
C LEU A 357 6.39 -6.24 3.94
N VAL A 358 5.58 -7.16 3.42
CA VAL A 358 5.41 -8.51 4.01
C VAL A 358 6.76 -9.22 4.14
N HIS A 359 7.58 -9.15 3.08
CA HIS A 359 8.90 -9.76 3.06
C HIS A 359 9.82 -9.20 4.17
N LEU A 360 9.80 -7.88 4.39
CA LEU A 360 10.54 -7.24 5.46
C LEU A 360 10.11 -7.71 6.85
N TYR A 361 8.80 -7.75 7.10
CA TYR A 361 8.28 -8.18 8.40
C TYR A 361 8.52 -9.66 8.69
N ARG A 362 8.49 -10.53 7.67
CA ARG A 362 8.87 -11.95 7.83
C ARG A 362 10.32 -12.10 8.26
N ARG A 363 11.25 -11.34 7.65
CA ARG A 363 12.67 -11.41 7.99
C ARG A 363 12.99 -10.90 9.39
N GLN A 364 12.26 -9.91 9.90
CA GLN A 364 12.45 -9.45 11.28
C GLN A 364 12.02 -10.49 12.32
N ALA A 365 11.09 -11.40 11.95
CA ALA A 365 10.65 -12.49 12.83
C ALA A 365 11.62 -13.70 12.81
N GLU A 366 12.37 -13.85 11.73
CA GLU A 366 13.42 -14.88 11.58
C GLU A 366 14.77 -14.19 11.80
N GLU A 367 15.28 -14.15 13.02
CA GLU A 367 16.64 -13.66 13.32
C GLU A 367 17.67 -14.52 12.58
N VAL A 368 18.00 -14.13 11.36
CA VAL A 368 19.10 -14.73 10.63
C VAL A 368 20.36 -13.95 10.95
N VAL A 369 21.21 -14.52 11.78
CA VAL A 369 22.61 -14.13 11.88
C VAL A 369 23.26 -14.37 10.52
N TRP A 370 23.56 -13.28 9.80
CA TRP A 370 24.16 -13.37 8.47
C TRP A 370 25.61 -13.84 8.58
N GLN A 371 25.88 -15.03 8.09
CA GLN A 371 27.23 -15.48 7.80
C GLN A 371 27.39 -15.63 6.29
N VAL A 372 28.42 -15.03 5.72
CA VAL A 372 28.79 -15.28 4.33
C VAL A 372 29.49 -16.64 4.26
N PRO A 373 29.04 -17.58 3.42
CA PRO A 373 29.77 -18.83 3.23
C PRO A 373 31.21 -18.53 2.80
N GLY A 374 32.20 -19.02 3.56
CA GLY A 374 33.64 -18.77 3.32
C GLY A 374 34.23 -17.55 4.03
N ALA A 375 33.49 -16.82 4.86
CA ALA A 375 34.01 -15.69 5.63
C ALA A 375 34.86 -16.11 6.85
N ASP A 376 34.92 -17.40 7.14
CA ASP A 376 35.72 -17.92 8.30
C ASP A 376 37.24 -17.77 8.12
N ASP A 377 37.68 -17.47 6.89
CA ASP A 377 39.13 -17.28 6.58
C ASP A 377 39.64 -15.83 6.66
N ASP A 378 38.76 -14.83 6.89
CA ASP A 378 39.18 -13.44 7.01
C ASP A 378 39.45 -13.09 8.50
N PRO A 379 40.64 -12.58 8.83
CA PRO A 379 40.99 -12.25 10.22
C PRO A 379 40.05 -11.17 10.75
N ALA A 380 39.39 -11.44 11.88
CA ALA A 380 38.54 -10.49 12.57
C ALA A 380 39.28 -9.14 12.79
N PRO A 381 38.59 -7.99 12.61
CA PRO A 381 39.17 -6.69 12.84
C PRO A 381 39.72 -6.56 14.28
N PRO A 382 40.74 -5.72 14.53
CA PRO A 382 41.40 -5.61 15.82
C PRO A 382 40.43 -5.19 16.93
N ALA A 383 40.62 -5.75 18.12
CA ALA A 383 39.71 -5.77 19.27
C ALA A 383 39.48 -4.41 19.99
N ASP A 384 40.01 -3.29 19.48
CA ASP A 384 40.09 -2.01 20.22
C ASP A 384 39.04 -0.96 19.89
N SER A 385 38.02 -1.26 19.05
CA SER A 385 36.92 -0.33 18.85
C SER A 385 35.69 -0.80 19.63
N ALA A 386 35.33 -0.11 20.70
CA ALA A 386 34.06 -0.30 21.39
C ALA A 386 32.91 0.01 20.41
N ALA A 387 32.24 -1.01 19.92
CA ALA A 387 31.10 -0.85 19.03
C ALA A 387 29.90 -0.26 19.79
N PRO A 388 29.17 0.71 19.21
CA PRO A 388 27.92 1.16 19.76
C PRO A 388 26.88 0.03 19.67
N ALA A 389 25.89 0.03 20.59
CA ALA A 389 24.81 -0.93 20.61
C ALA A 389 24.09 -1.01 19.25
N ASN A 390 23.81 -2.23 18.79
CA ASN A 390 23.14 -2.47 17.51
C ASN A 390 21.75 -1.84 17.50
N PRO A 391 21.45 -0.85 16.64
CA PRO A 391 20.14 -0.18 16.61
C PRO A 391 18.98 -1.07 16.10
N TRP A 392 19.26 -2.32 15.69
CA TRP A 392 18.29 -3.29 15.16
C TRP A 392 17.85 -4.35 16.20
N LEU A 393 18.36 -4.31 17.43
CA LEU A 393 17.90 -5.15 18.53
C LEU A 393 17.07 -4.31 19.50
N PRO A 394 15.87 -4.81 19.93
CA PRO A 394 15.03 -4.13 20.90
C PRO A 394 15.67 -3.99 22.26
#